data_32400bcae82f1d9621118ff0f9217986
#
_entry.id   32400bcae82f1d9621118ff0f9217986
#
_cell.length_a   1.000
_cell.length_b   1.000
_cell.length_c   1.000
_cell.angle_alpha   90.00
_cell.angle_beta   90.00
_cell.angle_gamma   90.00
#
_symmetry.space_group_name_H-M   'P 1'
#
loop_
_entity.id
_entity.type
_entity.pdbx_description
1 polymer ?
#
loop_
_entity_poly.entity_id
_entity_poly.type
_entity_poly.pdbx_seq_one_letter_code
_entity_poly.pdbx_strand_id
1 'polypeptide(L)'
;MDKLSKLLLLALFTMAFNWCAAQENSKTYVVYLNAKTTTSFNPYQYFDAKNIERKVLAHLPLFDARDLPVNEIAVNDIKSTSSKLLVVSRWLNAVFVNASFEQIEKIKNLPTIKFVDEFTSAKGKIIASVGAELTPRNKQILKYQTKRLQVDEFESKNLTGKGIRIAVFDVGFSGADKHAAFKHIYDNQRIIKTYDFVKNNNNVYLGGAHGTNTLSCIAGVYNGQKMGMANDAEFLLARTEWTTKEDKQEEYFWLAAAEWADKNGANIISSSLGYGNDWYTVKDMDGKKSVVAFAATVAAQKGILVVNSAGNEYEDKKWRTIITPSDADSVLCVGGTDPYTDRHISFSSIGPSADYRTKPNISAPGQVIAANPNGTISQTFGTSFSCPLISGFAACAWQSNRSLTNMQLFAEIEKSGHLYPYFDYMHGHGVPQASYFTKTKKTILPNFHLIDSLKDNQTITFQVTDSVLIKKYLAYYNYQALIDTVNTDSMMIPEVEEPKPCNLYWNIKNNEGRILQYEVIEVESIEDIVINPKTIQKGYVLTFHFEGYTLTKTIE
;
A
#
# COMPACT_ATOMS: atom_id res chain seq x y z
N MET A 1 -24.48 -42.60 42.87
CA MET A 1 -23.75 -41.35 43.13
C MET A 1 -24.18 -40.81 44.51
N ASP A 2 -23.26 -40.73 45.41
CA ASP A 2 -23.56 -40.28 46.76
C ASP A 2 -23.71 -38.74 46.84
N LYS A 3 -24.17 -38.24 48.00
CA LYS A 3 -24.43 -36.81 48.20
C LYS A 3 -23.16 -35.97 47.99
N LEU A 4 -21.98 -36.57 48.21
CA LEU A 4 -20.68 -35.88 48.10
C LEU A 4 -20.30 -35.64 46.64
N SER A 5 -20.54 -36.61 45.75
CA SER A 5 -20.29 -36.47 44.31
C SER A 5 -21.21 -35.45 43.62
N LYS A 6 -22.46 -35.32 44.10
CA LYS A 6 -23.37 -34.27 43.61
C LYS A 6 -22.97 -32.90 44.04
N LEU A 7 -22.47 -32.71 45.28
CA LEU A 7 -21.95 -31.43 45.77
C LEU A 7 -20.66 -31.02 45.04
N LEU A 8 -19.75 -31.97 44.76
CA LEU A 8 -18.53 -31.68 43.98
C LEU A 8 -18.85 -31.30 42.52
N LEU A 9 -19.81 -31.99 41.89
CA LEU A 9 -20.26 -31.61 40.53
C LEU A 9 -20.92 -30.22 40.51
N LEU A 10 -21.71 -29.87 41.53
CA LEU A 10 -22.34 -28.55 41.63
C LEU A 10 -21.30 -27.45 41.86
N ALA A 11 -20.26 -27.71 42.70
CA ALA A 11 -19.16 -26.77 42.93
C ALA A 11 -18.27 -26.57 41.69
N LEU A 12 -18.00 -27.65 40.93
CA LEU A 12 -17.30 -27.57 39.65
C LEU A 12 -18.11 -26.83 38.58
N PHE A 13 -19.43 -27.03 38.56
CA PHE A 13 -20.33 -26.34 37.62
C PHE A 13 -20.45 -24.84 37.95
N THR A 14 -20.48 -24.47 39.24
CA THR A 14 -20.51 -23.05 39.68
C THR A 14 -19.15 -22.38 39.46
N MET A 15 -18.03 -23.07 39.63
CA MET A 15 -16.71 -22.52 39.28
C MET A 15 -16.55 -22.34 37.76
N ALA A 16 -17.01 -23.29 36.95
CA ALA A 16 -16.97 -23.17 35.49
C ALA A 16 -17.90 -22.05 34.98
N PHE A 17 -19.07 -21.86 35.61
CA PHE A 17 -20.00 -20.79 35.25
C PHE A 17 -19.46 -19.40 35.63
N ASN A 18 -18.79 -19.26 36.77
CA ASN A 18 -18.14 -18.01 37.16
C ASN A 18 -16.90 -17.70 36.31
N TRP A 19 -16.19 -18.74 35.80
CA TRP A 19 -15.07 -18.53 34.89
C TRP A 19 -15.51 -18.13 33.48
N CYS A 20 -16.62 -18.72 32.98
CA CYS A 20 -17.26 -18.31 31.72
C CYS A 20 -17.84 -16.88 31.79
N ALA A 21 -18.49 -16.52 32.91
CA ALA A 21 -19.06 -15.18 33.09
C ALA A 21 -17.99 -14.07 33.21
N ALA A 22 -16.79 -14.40 33.74
CA ALA A 22 -15.67 -13.46 33.83
C ALA A 22 -15.01 -13.19 32.47
N GLN A 23 -15.18 -14.07 31.47
CA GLN A 23 -14.59 -13.93 30.15
C GLN A 23 -15.47 -13.13 29.17
N GLU A 24 -16.78 -12.93 29.46
CA GLU A 24 -17.74 -12.27 28.57
C GLU A 24 -17.72 -10.74 28.59
N ASN A 25 -17.01 -10.08 29.51
CA ASN A 25 -17.07 -8.62 29.68
C ASN A 25 -15.73 -7.88 29.50
N SER A 26 -14.72 -8.50 28.92
CA SER A 26 -13.44 -7.82 28.67
C SER A 26 -13.44 -7.13 27.30
N LYS A 27 -13.27 -5.80 27.30
CA LYS A 27 -13.13 -4.98 26.10
C LYS A 27 -11.68 -4.53 25.90
N THR A 28 -11.38 -4.05 24.69
CA THR A 28 -10.08 -3.43 24.41
C THR A 28 -10.13 -1.93 24.70
N TYR A 29 -9.11 -1.42 25.37
CA TYR A 29 -8.96 -0.01 25.70
C TYR A 29 -7.57 0.50 25.34
N VAL A 30 -7.51 1.79 24.98
CA VAL A 30 -6.26 2.56 24.83
C VAL A 30 -6.12 3.44 26.07
N VAL A 31 -5.08 3.21 26.84
CA VAL A 31 -4.75 3.94 28.06
C VAL A 31 -3.64 4.93 27.75
N TYR A 32 -3.97 6.21 27.61
CA TYR A 32 -3.01 7.29 27.34
C TYR A 32 -2.36 7.75 28.64
N LEU A 33 -1.04 7.89 28.62
CA LEU A 33 -0.27 8.27 29.79
C LEU A 33 0.04 9.76 29.81
N ASN A 34 0.31 10.29 31.01
CA ASN A 34 0.86 11.62 31.20
C ASN A 34 2.23 11.78 30.50
N ALA A 35 2.79 12.97 30.51
CA ALA A 35 4.07 13.23 29.86
C ALA A 35 5.16 12.24 30.28
N LYS A 36 6.00 11.86 29.35
CA LYS A 36 7.18 11.01 29.60
C LYS A 36 8.16 11.73 30.53
N THR A 37 8.66 11.03 31.52
CA THR A 37 9.57 11.57 32.55
C THR A 37 11.04 11.29 32.29
N THR A 38 11.35 10.41 31.32
CA THR A 38 12.72 10.03 30.99
C THR A 38 13.45 11.20 30.34
N THR A 39 14.61 11.56 30.89
CA THR A 39 15.45 12.66 30.42
C THR A 39 16.70 12.20 29.67
N SER A 40 17.10 10.91 29.80
CA SER A 40 18.27 10.35 29.13
C SER A 40 17.86 9.26 28.16
N PHE A 41 18.29 9.38 26.91
CA PHE A 41 18.06 8.40 25.86
C PHE A 41 19.30 8.31 24.97
N ASN A 42 19.83 7.11 24.79
CA ASN A 42 20.96 6.88 23.89
C ASN A 42 20.48 6.26 22.58
N PRO A 43 20.38 7.04 21.48
CA PRO A 43 19.90 6.52 20.20
C PRO A 43 20.79 5.41 19.63
N TYR A 44 22.11 5.45 19.86
CA TYR A 44 23.06 4.46 19.37
C TYR A 44 22.93 3.09 20.05
N GLN A 45 22.36 3.04 21.26
CA GLN A 45 22.04 1.78 21.94
C GLN A 45 20.65 1.25 21.59
N TYR A 46 19.73 2.13 21.24
CA TYR A 46 18.33 1.75 21.00
C TYR A 46 18.07 1.38 19.54
N PHE A 47 18.59 2.18 18.60
CA PHE A 47 18.35 2.00 17.18
C PHE A 47 19.42 1.14 16.50
N ASP A 48 19.00 0.42 15.46
CA ASP A 48 19.90 -0.21 14.50
C ASP A 48 20.75 0.86 13.77
N ALA A 49 21.95 0.49 13.35
CA ALA A 49 22.86 1.41 12.65
C ALA A 49 22.23 2.01 11.38
N LYS A 50 21.38 1.25 10.67
CA LYS A 50 20.65 1.76 9.50
C LYS A 50 19.60 2.82 9.84
N ASN A 51 18.99 2.78 11.02
CA ASN A 51 18.13 3.87 11.48
C ASN A 51 18.93 5.17 11.62
N ILE A 52 20.10 5.06 12.29
CA ILE A 52 21.01 6.21 12.45
C ILE A 52 21.47 6.75 11.08
N GLU A 53 21.92 5.86 10.18
CA GLU A 53 22.29 6.20 8.81
C GLU A 53 21.16 6.96 8.09
N ARG A 54 19.93 6.40 8.10
CA ARG A 54 18.76 7.03 7.46
C ARG A 54 18.51 8.44 8.00
N LYS A 55 18.51 8.61 9.33
CA LYS A 55 18.25 9.92 9.97
C LYS A 55 19.35 10.92 9.64
N VAL A 56 20.61 10.50 9.63
CA VAL A 56 21.74 11.36 9.25
C VAL A 56 21.63 11.80 7.78
N LEU A 57 21.37 10.86 6.86
CA LEU A 57 21.20 11.18 5.43
C LEU A 57 20.01 12.11 5.17
N ALA A 58 18.94 11.96 5.95
CA ALA A 58 17.74 12.81 5.85
C ALA A 58 17.83 14.12 6.64
N HIS A 59 18.97 14.41 7.29
CA HIS A 59 19.16 15.56 8.19
C HIS A 59 18.10 15.65 9.31
N LEU A 60 17.64 14.51 9.81
CA LEU A 60 16.67 14.40 10.89
C LEU A 60 17.34 14.29 12.26
N PRO A 61 16.70 14.74 13.36
CA PRO A 61 17.15 14.43 14.71
C PRO A 61 17.28 12.91 14.91
N LEU A 62 18.32 12.46 15.61
CA LEU A 62 18.52 11.04 15.89
C LEU A 62 17.39 10.44 16.73
N PHE A 63 16.75 11.26 17.56
CA PHE A 63 15.55 10.89 18.31
C PHE A 63 14.70 12.13 18.63
N ASP A 64 13.43 11.94 18.95
CA ASP A 64 12.51 12.95 19.47
C ASP A 64 11.76 12.41 20.71
N ALA A 65 10.83 13.20 21.26
CA ALA A 65 10.07 12.79 22.44
C ALA A 65 9.29 11.48 22.26
N ARG A 66 8.93 11.11 21.04
CA ARG A 66 8.22 9.87 20.72
C ARG A 66 9.11 8.65 20.90
N ASP A 67 10.43 8.78 20.75
CA ASP A 67 11.38 7.67 20.92
C ASP A 67 11.70 7.36 22.39
N LEU A 68 11.43 8.29 23.29
CA LEU A 68 11.65 8.07 24.72
C LEU A 68 10.77 6.92 25.22
N PRO A 69 11.25 6.13 26.19
CA PRO A 69 10.48 5.05 26.78
C PRO A 69 9.19 5.56 27.43
N VAL A 70 8.17 4.73 27.41
CA VAL A 70 6.95 4.93 28.18
C VAL A 70 7.28 4.72 29.65
N ASN A 71 6.54 5.39 30.56
CA ASN A 71 6.74 5.25 32.01
C ASN A 71 6.53 3.79 32.43
N GLU A 72 7.61 3.11 32.86
CA GLU A 72 7.60 1.70 33.23
C GLU A 72 6.74 1.40 34.46
N ILE A 73 6.67 2.31 35.43
CA ILE A 73 5.81 2.17 36.61
C ILE A 73 4.36 2.11 36.15
N ALA A 74 3.95 3.08 35.32
CA ALA A 74 2.60 3.11 34.78
C ALA A 74 2.26 1.84 33.98
N VAL A 75 3.19 1.36 33.13
CA VAL A 75 3.01 0.12 32.36
C VAL A 75 2.81 -1.08 33.28
N ASN A 76 3.60 -1.19 34.37
CA ASN A 76 3.51 -2.29 35.34
C ASN A 76 2.18 -2.22 36.12
N ASP A 77 1.76 -1.05 36.55
CA ASP A 77 0.47 -0.84 37.26
C ASP A 77 -0.73 -1.22 36.36
N ILE A 78 -0.71 -0.80 35.10
CA ILE A 78 -1.71 -1.17 34.12
C ILE A 78 -1.71 -2.67 33.86
N LYS A 79 -0.54 -3.28 33.68
CA LYS A 79 -0.38 -4.71 33.44
C LYS A 79 -0.90 -5.55 34.59
N SER A 80 -0.66 -5.14 35.84
CA SER A 80 -1.13 -5.86 37.03
C SER A 80 -2.65 -5.72 37.24
N THR A 81 -3.25 -4.66 36.73
CA THR A 81 -4.68 -4.34 36.90
C THR A 81 -5.54 -4.87 35.75
N SER A 82 -5.01 -4.93 34.52
CA SER A 82 -5.73 -5.38 33.33
C SER A 82 -5.75 -6.90 33.17
N SER A 83 -6.70 -7.42 32.38
CA SER A 83 -6.76 -8.86 32.07
C SER A 83 -5.61 -9.27 31.15
N LYS A 84 -5.22 -8.40 30.21
CA LYS A 84 -4.11 -8.65 29.27
C LYS A 84 -3.54 -7.34 28.75
N LEU A 85 -2.23 -7.18 28.83
CA LEU A 85 -1.50 -6.14 28.12
C LEU A 85 -1.25 -6.61 26.67
N LEU A 86 -1.59 -5.77 25.69
CA LEU A 86 -1.51 -6.08 24.27
C LEU A 86 -0.30 -5.42 23.62
N VAL A 87 -0.22 -4.08 23.65
CA VAL A 87 0.85 -3.28 23.05
C VAL A 87 1.21 -2.11 23.96
N VAL A 88 2.50 -1.77 24.01
CA VAL A 88 3.00 -0.52 24.59
C VAL A 88 3.56 0.33 23.44
N SER A 89 2.93 1.47 23.17
CA SER A 89 3.36 2.38 22.10
C SER A 89 4.16 3.56 22.67
N ARG A 90 5.38 3.72 22.19
CA ARG A 90 6.19 4.91 22.46
C ARG A 90 5.67 6.13 21.69
N TRP A 91 5.22 5.94 20.44
CA TRP A 91 4.77 7.03 19.58
C TRP A 91 3.48 7.67 20.07
N LEU A 92 2.53 6.87 20.55
CA LEU A 92 1.28 7.36 21.17
C LEU A 92 1.45 7.72 22.64
N ASN A 93 2.52 7.28 23.32
CA ASN A 93 2.64 7.30 24.77
C ASN A 93 1.42 6.65 25.45
N ALA A 94 1.06 5.45 25.01
CA ALA A 94 -0.15 4.74 25.41
C ALA A 94 0.10 3.23 25.55
N VAL A 95 -0.83 2.58 26.26
CA VAL A 95 -0.84 1.12 26.47
C VAL A 95 -2.21 0.60 26.00
N PHE A 96 -2.17 -0.44 25.16
CA PHE A 96 -3.38 -1.15 24.72
C PHE A 96 -3.60 -2.37 25.62
N VAL A 97 -4.80 -2.51 26.16
CA VAL A 97 -5.13 -3.58 27.11
C VAL A 97 -6.51 -4.17 26.86
N ASN A 98 -6.67 -5.44 27.23
CA ASN A 98 -7.99 -6.01 27.49
C ASN A 98 -8.29 -5.87 28.98
N ALA A 99 -9.45 -5.32 29.32
CA ALA A 99 -9.87 -5.09 30.68
C ALA A 99 -11.39 -5.19 30.83
N SER A 100 -11.86 -5.61 32.01
CA SER A 100 -13.25 -5.46 32.42
C SER A 100 -13.57 -3.99 32.75
N PHE A 101 -14.85 -3.64 32.86
CA PHE A 101 -15.26 -2.31 33.28
C PHE A 101 -14.68 -1.94 34.67
N GLU A 102 -14.67 -2.88 35.62
CA GLU A 102 -14.10 -2.64 36.95
C GLU A 102 -12.58 -2.40 36.90
N GLN A 103 -11.87 -3.15 36.07
CA GLN A 103 -10.43 -2.98 35.89
C GLN A 103 -10.09 -1.63 35.28
N ILE A 104 -10.85 -1.19 34.26
CA ILE A 104 -10.59 0.08 33.59
C ILE A 104 -10.91 1.27 34.50
N GLU A 105 -11.93 1.20 35.35
CA GLU A 105 -12.21 2.23 36.35
C GLU A 105 -11.07 2.35 37.37
N LYS A 106 -10.45 1.25 37.80
CA LYS A 106 -9.23 1.28 38.64
C LYS A 106 -8.06 1.93 37.90
N ILE A 107 -7.87 1.60 36.62
CA ILE A 107 -6.79 2.17 35.79
C ILE A 107 -6.97 3.67 35.62
N LYS A 108 -8.20 4.16 35.36
CA LYS A 108 -8.48 5.60 35.20
C LYS A 108 -8.09 6.44 36.43
N ASN A 109 -8.12 5.83 37.61
CA ASN A 109 -7.79 6.50 38.89
C ASN A 109 -6.29 6.51 39.20
N LEU A 110 -5.44 5.89 38.39
CA LEU A 110 -3.98 5.95 38.58
C LEU A 110 -3.44 7.34 38.21
N PRO A 111 -2.54 7.92 39.01
CA PRO A 111 -2.06 9.29 38.82
C PRO A 111 -1.25 9.49 37.54
N THR A 112 -0.79 8.40 36.93
CA THR A 112 0.02 8.38 35.69
C THR A 112 -0.85 8.40 34.43
N ILE A 113 -2.16 8.23 34.55
CA ILE A 113 -3.08 8.13 33.41
C ILE A 113 -3.60 9.51 33.02
N LYS A 114 -3.57 9.80 31.73
CA LYS A 114 -4.11 11.03 31.16
C LYS A 114 -5.59 10.91 30.83
N PHE A 115 -5.96 9.86 30.08
CA PHE A 115 -7.33 9.47 29.77
C PHE A 115 -7.34 8.05 29.19
N VAL A 116 -8.54 7.47 29.05
CA VAL A 116 -8.77 6.14 28.51
C VAL A 116 -9.87 6.18 27.47
N ASP A 117 -9.64 5.60 26.31
CA ASP A 117 -10.62 5.41 25.25
C ASP A 117 -10.97 3.93 25.10
N GLU A 118 -12.26 3.63 24.84
CA GLU A 118 -12.68 2.29 24.46
C GLU A 118 -12.36 2.05 22.98
N PHE A 119 -11.66 0.97 22.69
CA PHE A 119 -11.33 0.58 21.34
C PHE A 119 -12.35 -0.45 20.84
N THR A 120 -13.38 0.03 20.15
CA THR A 120 -14.48 -0.82 19.64
C THR A 120 -14.00 -1.68 18.48
N SER A 121 -14.16 -3.02 18.58
CA SER A 121 -13.88 -3.97 17.50
C SER A 121 -15.16 -4.29 16.72
N ALA A 122 -15.07 -4.33 15.41
CA ALA A 122 -16.05 -4.92 14.51
C ALA A 122 -15.41 -6.09 13.74
N LYS A 123 -16.20 -7.01 13.22
CA LYS A 123 -15.71 -8.19 12.47
C LYS A 123 -15.88 -7.94 10.98
N GLY A 124 -14.81 -8.00 10.20
CA GLY A 124 -14.81 -7.92 8.75
C GLY A 124 -14.69 -9.28 8.05
N LYS A 125 -14.73 -9.28 6.72
CA LYS A 125 -14.61 -10.48 5.87
C LYS A 125 -13.24 -10.51 5.18
N ILE A 126 -12.60 -11.69 5.20
CA ILE A 126 -11.36 -11.98 4.46
C ILE A 126 -11.71 -12.47 3.07
N ILE A 127 -11.04 -11.94 2.03
CA ILE A 127 -11.13 -12.43 0.65
C ILE A 127 -9.83 -13.18 0.35
N ALA A 128 -9.94 -14.50 0.12
CA ALA A 128 -8.82 -15.35 -0.27
C ALA A 128 -8.87 -15.67 -1.76
N SER A 129 -7.72 -15.60 -2.45
CA SER A 129 -7.58 -16.05 -3.84
C SER A 129 -7.07 -17.49 -3.90
N VAL A 130 -7.56 -18.27 -4.87
CA VAL A 130 -7.17 -19.66 -5.12
C VAL A 130 -6.31 -19.71 -6.38
N GLY A 131 -5.13 -20.34 -6.29
CA GLY A 131 -4.19 -20.45 -7.40
C GLY A 131 -4.56 -21.55 -8.40
N ALA A 132 -4.35 -21.28 -9.69
CA ALA A 132 -4.44 -22.20 -10.80
C ALA A 132 -3.10 -22.31 -11.54
N GLU A 133 -2.89 -23.37 -12.31
CA GLU A 133 -1.69 -23.60 -13.11
C GLU A 133 -1.49 -22.49 -14.18
N LEU A 134 -0.24 -22.11 -14.48
CA LEU A 134 0.07 -21.01 -15.39
C LEU A 134 -0.26 -21.37 -16.84
N THR A 135 -1.23 -20.68 -17.41
CA THR A 135 -1.50 -20.66 -18.84
C THR A 135 -0.43 -19.85 -19.62
N PRO A 136 -0.31 -19.97 -20.95
CA PRO A 136 0.56 -19.09 -21.75
C PRO A 136 0.32 -17.60 -21.48
N ARG A 137 -0.96 -17.18 -21.33
CA ARG A 137 -1.34 -15.80 -21.02
C ARG A 137 -0.81 -15.36 -19.63
N ASN A 138 -0.83 -16.25 -18.64
CA ASN A 138 -0.31 -15.94 -17.31
C ASN A 138 1.22 -15.75 -17.30
N LYS A 139 1.97 -16.40 -18.22
CA LYS A 139 3.41 -16.14 -18.39
C LYS A 139 3.69 -14.72 -18.87
N GLN A 140 2.82 -14.15 -19.69
CA GLN A 140 2.93 -12.74 -20.11
C GLN A 140 2.71 -11.78 -18.95
N ILE A 141 1.74 -12.07 -18.06
CA ILE A 141 1.50 -11.24 -16.87
C ILE A 141 2.77 -11.19 -16.01
N LEU A 142 3.44 -12.32 -15.78
CA LEU A 142 4.69 -12.37 -15.01
C LEU A 142 5.77 -11.45 -15.61
N LYS A 143 5.86 -11.37 -16.95
CA LYS A 143 6.76 -10.46 -17.64
C LYS A 143 6.31 -9.00 -17.48
N TYR A 144 5.03 -8.72 -17.67
CA TYR A 144 4.52 -7.35 -17.70
C TYR A 144 4.48 -6.70 -16.32
N GLN A 145 4.27 -7.45 -15.23
CA GLN A 145 4.20 -6.87 -13.89
C GLN A 145 5.44 -6.04 -13.49
N THR A 146 6.63 -6.39 -13.99
CA THR A 146 7.86 -5.61 -13.78
C THR A 146 8.23 -4.76 -15.00
N LYS A 147 7.92 -5.23 -16.22
CA LYS A 147 8.25 -4.51 -17.45
C LYS A 147 7.48 -3.19 -17.59
N ARG A 148 6.25 -3.10 -17.05
CA ARG A 148 5.49 -1.85 -17.03
C ARG A 148 6.19 -0.76 -16.23
N LEU A 149 6.97 -1.15 -15.23
CA LEU A 149 7.81 -0.28 -14.40
C LEU A 149 9.23 -0.11 -15.00
N GLN A 150 9.49 -0.68 -16.19
CA GLN A 150 10.77 -0.63 -16.89
C GLN A 150 11.92 -1.25 -16.07
N VAL A 151 11.73 -2.46 -15.54
CA VAL A 151 12.74 -3.17 -14.73
C VAL A 151 14.11 -3.24 -15.42
N ASP A 152 14.16 -3.43 -16.74
CA ASP A 152 15.39 -3.53 -17.53
C ASP A 152 16.27 -2.27 -17.40
N GLU A 153 15.67 -1.10 -17.21
CA GLU A 153 16.40 0.16 -17.02
C GLU A 153 17.17 0.17 -15.69
N PHE A 154 16.55 -0.32 -14.60
CA PHE A 154 17.23 -0.47 -13.32
C PHE A 154 18.30 -1.57 -13.39
N GLU A 155 18.00 -2.70 -14.03
CA GLU A 155 18.97 -3.79 -14.21
C GLU A 155 20.23 -3.33 -14.97
N SER A 156 20.06 -2.57 -16.06
CA SER A 156 21.17 -2.04 -16.86
C SER A 156 22.15 -1.16 -16.03
N LYS A 157 21.69 -0.66 -14.87
CA LYS A 157 22.46 0.17 -13.94
C LYS A 157 22.80 -0.57 -12.63
N ASN A 158 22.49 -1.87 -12.55
CA ASN A 158 22.67 -2.68 -11.34
C ASN A 158 21.95 -2.10 -10.12
N LEU A 159 20.76 -1.52 -10.34
CA LEU A 159 19.90 -0.97 -9.30
C LEU A 159 18.87 -2.04 -8.90
N THR A 160 19.19 -2.76 -7.84
CA THR A 160 18.47 -3.96 -7.36
C THR A 160 17.93 -3.81 -5.94
N GLY A 161 17.87 -2.56 -5.44
CA GLY A 161 17.48 -2.24 -4.05
C GLY A 161 18.58 -2.48 -3.03
N LYS A 162 19.82 -2.74 -3.44
CA LYS A 162 20.95 -2.98 -2.55
C LYS A 162 21.18 -1.83 -1.59
N GLY A 163 21.31 -2.15 -0.30
CA GLY A 163 21.50 -1.17 0.76
C GLY A 163 20.20 -0.54 1.27
N ILE A 164 19.04 -0.89 0.72
CA ILE A 164 17.72 -0.48 1.19
C ILE A 164 17.12 -1.60 2.04
N ARG A 165 16.50 -1.26 3.19
CA ARG A 165 15.78 -2.19 4.06
C ARG A 165 14.29 -1.92 3.99
N ILE A 166 13.52 -2.95 3.59
CA ILE A 166 12.07 -2.89 3.43
C ILE A 166 11.41 -3.68 4.56
N ALA A 167 10.54 -3.03 5.32
CA ALA A 167 9.66 -3.69 6.27
C ALA A 167 8.34 -4.06 5.56
N VAL A 168 7.98 -5.33 5.55
CA VAL A 168 6.76 -5.86 4.93
C VAL A 168 5.78 -6.22 6.04
N PHE A 169 4.60 -5.57 6.05
CA PHE A 169 3.54 -5.83 7.02
C PHE A 169 2.41 -6.60 6.34
N ASP A 170 2.05 -7.76 6.91
CA ASP A 170 1.09 -8.66 6.26
C ASP A 170 0.47 -9.67 7.26
N VAL A 171 -0.43 -10.53 6.78
CA VAL A 171 -1.11 -11.59 7.56
C VAL A 171 -0.22 -12.77 7.92
N GLY A 172 1.03 -12.80 7.44
CA GLY A 172 2.01 -13.88 7.62
C GLY A 172 2.66 -14.27 6.29
N PHE A 173 3.74 -15.05 6.38
CA PHE A 173 4.63 -15.38 5.26
C PHE A 173 4.78 -16.89 5.11
N SER A 174 3.66 -17.64 5.16
CA SER A 174 3.66 -19.10 5.09
C SER A 174 4.44 -19.61 3.89
N GLY A 175 5.43 -20.48 4.14
CA GLY A 175 6.24 -21.13 3.11
C GLY A 175 7.29 -20.24 2.42
N ALA A 176 7.37 -18.94 2.74
CA ALA A 176 8.36 -18.05 2.14
C ALA A 176 9.80 -18.48 2.43
N ASP A 177 10.05 -19.04 3.62
CA ASP A 177 11.35 -19.56 4.05
C ASP A 177 11.85 -20.79 3.24
N LYS A 178 10.98 -21.40 2.43
CA LYS A 178 11.26 -22.62 1.66
C LYS A 178 11.02 -22.44 0.16
N HIS A 179 10.37 -21.36 -0.26
CA HIS A 179 9.98 -21.16 -1.65
C HIS A 179 11.16 -20.78 -2.52
N ALA A 180 11.31 -21.43 -3.68
CA ALA A 180 12.41 -21.21 -4.61
C ALA A 180 12.55 -19.75 -5.06
N ALA A 181 11.45 -19.00 -5.17
CA ALA A 181 11.47 -17.60 -5.54
C ALA A 181 12.24 -16.69 -4.56
N PHE A 182 12.49 -17.13 -3.33
CA PHE A 182 13.18 -16.35 -2.31
C PHE A 182 14.56 -16.91 -1.95
N LYS A 183 15.00 -18.00 -2.61
CA LYS A 183 16.27 -18.64 -2.31
C LYS A 183 17.44 -17.66 -2.24
N HIS A 184 17.53 -16.72 -3.18
CA HIS A 184 18.57 -15.68 -3.22
C HIS A 184 18.53 -14.72 -2.02
N ILE A 185 17.35 -14.50 -1.40
CA ILE A 185 17.20 -13.66 -0.22
C ILE A 185 17.71 -14.40 1.03
N TYR A 186 17.32 -15.66 1.20
CA TYR A 186 17.71 -16.48 2.36
C TYR A 186 19.17 -16.89 2.30
N ASP A 187 19.69 -17.32 1.16
CA ASP A 187 21.09 -17.68 0.97
C ASP A 187 22.04 -16.52 1.29
N ASN A 188 21.62 -15.29 0.98
CA ASN A 188 22.40 -14.08 1.26
C ASN A 188 22.05 -13.42 2.61
N GLN A 189 21.29 -14.09 3.48
CA GLN A 189 20.91 -13.63 4.83
C GLN A 189 20.26 -12.24 4.85
N ARG A 190 19.42 -11.94 3.85
CA ARG A 190 18.77 -10.63 3.70
C ARG A 190 17.47 -10.49 4.48
N ILE A 191 16.96 -11.56 5.11
CA ILE A 191 15.91 -11.45 6.14
C ILE A 191 16.60 -11.09 7.45
N ILE A 192 16.55 -9.81 7.81
CA ILE A 192 17.28 -9.27 8.94
C ILE A 192 16.61 -9.62 10.27
N LYS A 193 15.28 -9.46 10.32
CA LYS A 193 14.45 -9.81 11.48
C LYS A 193 13.03 -10.14 11.07
N THR A 194 12.37 -10.93 11.90
CA THR A 194 10.95 -11.25 11.78
C THR A 194 10.25 -11.03 13.12
N TYR A 195 8.96 -10.66 13.12
CA TYR A 195 8.16 -10.58 14.33
C TYR A 195 6.65 -10.76 14.04
N ASP A 196 6.01 -11.63 14.82
CA ASP A 196 4.56 -11.86 14.81
C ASP A 196 3.92 -11.04 15.96
N PHE A 197 3.33 -9.89 15.64
CA PHE A 197 2.68 -9.01 16.61
C PHE A 197 1.36 -9.59 17.12
N VAL A 198 0.73 -10.47 16.37
CA VAL A 198 -0.52 -11.15 16.74
C VAL A 198 -0.28 -12.19 17.84
N LYS A 199 0.82 -12.96 17.73
CA LYS A 199 1.18 -14.04 18.68
C LYS A 199 2.34 -13.69 19.60
N ASN A 200 2.95 -12.52 19.42
CA ASN A 200 4.06 -12.02 20.22
C ASN A 200 5.27 -12.99 20.22
N ASN A 201 5.75 -13.36 19.03
CA ASN A 201 6.93 -14.20 18.84
C ASN A 201 7.62 -13.90 17.50
N ASN A 202 8.74 -14.57 17.19
CA ASN A 202 9.52 -14.31 15.99
C ASN A 202 9.12 -15.16 14.77
N ASN A 203 8.14 -16.05 14.87
CA ASN A 203 7.76 -16.94 13.79
C ASN A 203 6.63 -16.34 12.94
N VAL A 204 6.98 -15.80 11.79
CA VAL A 204 6.05 -15.21 10.82
C VAL A 204 5.70 -16.16 9.65
N TYR A 205 6.36 -17.33 9.59
CA TYR A 205 6.16 -18.32 8.50
C TYR A 205 4.94 -19.21 8.73
N LEU A 206 4.04 -18.76 9.57
CA LEU A 206 2.72 -19.31 9.84
C LEU A 206 1.67 -18.23 9.54
N GLY A 207 0.45 -18.64 9.34
CA GLY A 207 -0.65 -17.70 9.06
C GLY A 207 -1.07 -17.73 7.60
N GLY A 208 -1.28 -16.57 6.99
CA GLY A 208 -1.77 -16.46 5.63
C GLY A 208 -0.71 -16.63 4.55
N ALA A 209 -1.15 -16.83 3.33
CA ALA A 209 -0.33 -16.87 2.13
C ALA A 209 0.02 -15.48 1.59
N HIS A 210 -0.79 -14.48 1.92
CA HIS A 210 -0.78 -13.18 1.30
C HIS A 210 0.58 -12.47 1.43
N GLY A 211 1.25 -12.53 2.60
CA GLY A 211 2.59 -11.96 2.74
C GLY A 211 3.67 -12.66 1.91
N THR A 212 3.51 -13.96 1.62
CA THR A 212 4.38 -14.67 0.66
C THR A 212 4.15 -14.16 -0.76
N ASN A 213 2.87 -13.96 -1.13
CA ASN A 213 2.54 -13.39 -2.44
C ASN A 213 3.11 -11.96 -2.57
N THR A 214 2.90 -11.08 -1.59
CA THR A 214 3.37 -9.68 -1.64
C THR A 214 4.89 -9.57 -1.63
N LEU A 215 5.60 -10.36 -0.82
CA LEU A 215 7.06 -10.41 -0.81
C LEU A 215 7.62 -10.81 -2.19
N SER A 216 6.94 -11.71 -2.92
CA SER A 216 7.35 -12.09 -4.28
C SER A 216 7.26 -10.93 -5.28
N CYS A 217 6.26 -10.06 -5.14
CA CYS A 217 6.11 -8.85 -5.95
C CYS A 217 7.14 -7.75 -5.61
N ILE A 218 7.76 -7.79 -4.43
CA ILE A 218 8.87 -6.89 -4.10
C ILE A 218 10.18 -7.39 -4.71
N ALA A 219 10.50 -8.68 -4.52
CA ALA A 219 11.86 -9.19 -4.73
C ALA A 219 11.95 -10.65 -5.21
N GLY A 220 10.85 -11.31 -5.54
CA GLY A 220 10.87 -12.70 -5.98
C GLY A 220 11.59 -12.89 -7.31
N VAL A 221 12.27 -14.05 -7.44
CA VAL A 221 12.86 -14.53 -8.70
C VAL A 221 12.49 -16.01 -8.87
N TYR A 222 11.76 -16.34 -9.91
CA TYR A 222 11.32 -17.71 -10.16
C TYR A 222 11.79 -18.19 -11.53
N ASN A 223 12.54 -19.31 -11.58
CA ASN A 223 13.14 -19.84 -12.80
C ASN A 223 13.91 -18.79 -13.64
N GLY A 224 14.66 -17.91 -12.96
CA GLY A 224 15.43 -16.84 -13.60
C GLY A 224 14.61 -15.60 -14.00
N GLN A 225 13.28 -15.64 -13.88
CA GLN A 225 12.40 -14.50 -14.19
C GLN A 225 12.08 -13.72 -12.91
N LYS A 226 12.21 -12.40 -12.96
CA LYS A 226 11.90 -11.50 -11.85
C LYS A 226 10.40 -11.33 -11.69
N MET A 227 9.94 -11.52 -10.46
CA MET A 227 8.57 -11.22 -10.02
C MET A 227 8.48 -9.82 -9.40
N GLY A 228 9.60 -9.33 -8.85
CA GLY A 228 9.80 -8.01 -8.27
C GLY A 228 11.17 -7.45 -8.60
N MET A 229 11.47 -6.22 -8.22
CA MET A 229 12.65 -5.49 -8.66
C MET A 229 13.76 -5.41 -7.60
N ALA A 230 13.41 -5.44 -6.30
CA ALA A 230 14.36 -5.20 -5.21
C ALA A 230 15.04 -6.50 -4.74
N ASN A 231 15.63 -7.26 -5.65
CA ASN A 231 16.16 -8.59 -5.38
C ASN A 231 17.37 -8.61 -4.41
N ASP A 232 18.05 -7.46 -4.23
CA ASP A 232 19.18 -7.29 -3.32
C ASP A 232 18.86 -6.45 -2.08
N ALA A 233 17.59 -6.10 -1.85
CA ALA A 233 17.17 -5.41 -0.64
C ALA A 233 17.24 -6.30 0.61
N GLU A 234 17.31 -5.67 1.78
CA GLU A 234 17.15 -6.32 3.08
C GLU A 234 15.68 -6.25 3.54
N PHE A 235 15.24 -7.23 4.32
CA PHE A 235 13.84 -7.34 4.72
C PHE A 235 13.67 -7.47 6.23
N LEU A 236 12.62 -6.80 6.73
CA LEU A 236 12.01 -6.99 8.03
C LEU A 236 10.60 -7.54 7.78
N LEU A 237 10.27 -8.72 8.30
CA LEU A 237 8.94 -9.31 8.06
C LEU A 237 8.11 -9.21 9.34
N ALA A 238 6.99 -8.51 9.28
CA ALA A 238 6.09 -8.31 10.40
C ALA A 238 4.71 -8.89 10.09
N ARG A 239 4.24 -9.81 10.94
CA ARG A 239 2.87 -10.26 10.91
C ARG A 239 2.03 -9.35 11.80
N THR A 240 1.05 -8.64 11.20
CA THR A 240 0.20 -7.65 11.89
C THR A 240 -1.29 -7.99 11.83
N GLU A 241 -1.67 -9.02 11.07
CA GLU A 241 -3.06 -9.36 10.80
C GLU A 241 -3.42 -10.77 11.27
N TRP A 242 -4.69 -10.95 11.65
CA TRP A 242 -5.28 -12.26 11.85
C TRP A 242 -5.52 -12.94 10.49
N THR A 243 -5.50 -14.27 10.45
CA THR A 243 -5.80 -15.05 9.23
C THR A 243 -7.26 -15.47 9.13
N THR A 244 -8.02 -15.37 10.21
CA THR A 244 -9.36 -15.97 10.32
C THR A 244 -10.44 -14.95 10.66
N LYS A 245 -10.07 -13.72 10.94
CA LYS A 245 -10.99 -12.62 11.26
C LYS A 245 -10.34 -11.30 10.91
N GLU A 246 -11.13 -10.30 10.60
CA GLU A 246 -10.76 -8.91 10.64
C GLU A 246 -11.11 -8.35 12.03
N ASP A 247 -10.16 -7.67 12.66
CA ASP A 247 -10.36 -7.11 14.00
C ASP A 247 -9.63 -5.77 14.08
N LYS A 248 -10.30 -4.75 14.54
CA LYS A 248 -9.74 -3.40 14.67
C LYS A 248 -8.45 -3.36 15.51
N GLN A 249 -8.20 -4.39 16.30
CA GLN A 249 -6.92 -4.58 17.00
C GLN A 249 -5.70 -4.61 16.06
N GLU A 250 -5.87 -4.91 14.80
CA GLU A 250 -4.80 -4.94 13.79
C GLU A 250 -4.18 -3.56 13.58
N GLU A 251 -4.93 -2.49 13.79
CA GLU A 251 -4.39 -1.12 13.70
C GLU A 251 -3.26 -0.86 14.72
N TYR A 252 -3.35 -1.38 15.93
CA TYR A 252 -2.25 -1.19 16.88
C TYR A 252 -1.13 -2.21 16.74
N PHE A 253 -1.39 -3.37 16.15
CA PHE A 253 -0.31 -4.25 15.68
C PHE A 253 0.49 -3.58 14.56
N TRP A 254 -0.20 -2.92 13.63
CA TRP A 254 0.42 -2.11 12.59
C TRP A 254 1.28 -0.97 13.20
N LEU A 255 0.74 -0.23 14.17
CA LEU A 255 1.49 0.80 14.90
C LEU A 255 2.74 0.22 15.58
N ALA A 256 2.61 -0.89 16.30
CA ALA A 256 3.74 -1.54 16.97
C ALA A 256 4.79 -2.03 15.96
N ALA A 257 4.35 -2.54 14.80
CA ALA A 257 5.22 -2.95 13.70
C ALA A 257 5.96 -1.74 13.09
N ALA A 258 5.31 -0.57 12.97
CA ALA A 258 5.94 0.65 12.48
C ALA A 258 7.03 1.16 13.44
N GLU A 259 6.78 1.15 14.75
CA GLU A 259 7.79 1.47 15.76
C GLU A 259 8.96 0.47 15.73
N TRP A 260 8.66 -0.82 15.55
CA TRP A 260 9.67 -1.87 15.45
C TRP A 260 10.47 -1.74 14.14
N ALA A 261 9.83 -1.41 13.03
CA ALA A 261 10.49 -1.17 11.74
C ALA A 261 11.43 0.04 11.81
N ASP A 262 10.99 1.14 12.42
CA ASP A 262 11.83 2.31 12.69
C ASP A 262 13.05 1.91 13.52
N LYS A 263 12.85 1.27 14.67
CA LYS A 263 13.94 0.80 15.54
C LYS A 263 14.96 -0.06 14.81
N ASN A 264 14.51 -0.92 13.89
CA ASN A 264 15.34 -1.85 13.14
C ASN A 264 15.79 -1.31 11.77
N GLY A 265 15.71 0.00 11.53
CA GLY A 265 16.34 0.68 10.41
C GLY A 265 15.65 0.48 9.06
N ALA A 266 14.34 0.29 9.02
CA ALA A 266 13.60 0.27 7.76
C ALA A 266 13.75 1.59 7.00
N ASN A 267 13.99 1.54 5.71
CA ASN A 267 13.92 2.68 4.80
C ASN A 267 12.51 2.80 4.23
N ILE A 268 11.86 1.68 3.93
CA ILE A 268 10.54 1.59 3.32
C ILE A 268 9.66 0.70 4.21
N ILE A 269 8.41 1.07 4.42
CA ILE A 269 7.34 0.18 4.87
C ILE A 269 6.50 -0.15 3.63
N SER A 270 6.34 -1.43 3.31
CA SER A 270 5.42 -1.97 2.31
C SER A 270 4.24 -2.59 3.03
N SER A 271 3.07 -1.98 2.93
CA SER A 271 1.86 -2.44 3.60
C SER A 271 0.74 -2.64 2.57
N SER A 272 0.37 -3.88 2.37
CA SER A 272 -0.75 -4.26 1.50
C SER A 272 -2.04 -4.47 2.30
N LEU A 273 -2.20 -3.67 3.35
CA LEU A 273 -3.25 -3.74 4.35
C LEU A 273 -4.04 -2.45 4.36
N GLY A 274 -5.26 -2.51 4.88
CA GLY A 274 -6.03 -1.31 5.04
C GLY A 274 -7.40 -1.55 5.66
N TYR A 275 -7.96 -0.48 6.22
CA TYR A 275 -9.17 -0.52 7.02
C TYR A 275 -10.19 0.49 6.44
N GLY A 276 -11.43 0.05 6.28
CA GLY A 276 -12.45 0.79 5.54
C GLY A 276 -13.83 0.70 6.18
N ASN A 277 -14.82 0.34 5.39
CA ASN A 277 -16.25 0.39 5.65
C ASN A 277 -16.74 -0.38 6.89
N ASP A 278 -15.96 -1.32 7.42
CA ASP A 278 -16.32 -2.03 8.64
C ASP A 278 -16.18 -1.16 9.90
N TRP A 279 -15.28 -0.16 9.89
CA TRP A 279 -14.92 0.65 11.07
C TRP A 279 -15.00 2.15 10.85
N TYR A 280 -15.03 2.58 9.60
CA TYR A 280 -14.97 3.98 9.20
C TYR A 280 -16.07 4.33 8.20
N THR A 281 -16.27 5.60 8.00
CA THR A 281 -17.07 6.16 6.91
C THR A 281 -16.15 6.81 5.87
N VAL A 282 -16.65 7.05 4.67
CA VAL A 282 -15.92 7.77 3.61
C VAL A 282 -15.40 9.14 4.10
N LYS A 283 -16.12 9.79 5.02
CA LYS A 283 -15.73 11.09 5.59
C LYS A 283 -14.54 11.00 6.54
N ASP A 284 -14.27 9.82 7.07
CA ASP A 284 -13.13 9.58 7.97
C ASP A 284 -11.81 9.36 7.21
N MET A 285 -11.86 9.25 5.87
CA MET A 285 -10.67 9.05 5.02
C MET A 285 -9.93 10.38 4.76
N ASP A 286 -9.62 11.10 5.84
CA ASP A 286 -8.93 12.40 5.84
C ASP A 286 -7.45 12.34 6.29
N GLY A 287 -6.94 11.13 6.55
CA GLY A 287 -5.58 10.87 7.02
C GLY A 287 -5.32 11.20 8.50
N LYS A 288 -6.37 11.50 9.29
CA LYS A 288 -6.23 11.95 10.68
C LYS A 288 -6.98 11.07 11.68
N LYS A 289 -7.97 10.31 11.21
CA LYS A 289 -8.91 9.62 12.08
C LYS A 289 -8.38 8.30 12.64
N SER A 290 -7.71 7.49 11.83
CA SER A 290 -7.27 6.16 12.24
C SER A 290 -5.93 6.15 12.97
N VAL A 291 -5.71 5.12 13.79
CA VAL A 291 -4.43 4.89 14.47
C VAL A 291 -3.33 4.59 13.44
N VAL A 292 -3.67 3.86 12.36
CA VAL A 292 -2.68 3.52 11.32
C VAL A 292 -2.29 4.72 10.47
N ALA A 293 -3.19 5.67 10.17
CA ALA A 293 -2.84 6.92 9.50
C ALA A 293 -1.90 7.77 10.36
N PHE A 294 -2.16 7.86 11.67
CA PHE A 294 -1.24 8.49 12.62
C PHE A 294 0.13 7.81 12.59
N ALA A 295 0.19 6.49 12.73
CA ALA A 295 1.43 5.73 12.76
C ALA A 295 2.24 5.86 11.46
N ALA A 296 1.56 5.81 10.30
CA ALA A 296 2.18 6.01 8.99
C ALA A 296 2.76 7.42 8.83
N THR A 297 2.03 8.45 9.32
CA THR A 297 2.50 9.84 9.34
C THR A 297 3.75 9.98 10.22
N VAL A 298 3.77 9.37 11.41
CA VAL A 298 4.95 9.39 12.29
C VAL A 298 6.12 8.66 11.65
N ALA A 299 5.90 7.49 11.01
CA ALA A 299 6.94 6.77 10.29
C ALA A 299 7.56 7.64 9.18
N ALA A 300 6.75 8.36 8.41
CA ALA A 300 7.22 9.28 7.38
C ALA A 300 8.04 10.45 7.98
N GLN A 301 7.59 11.05 9.09
CA GLN A 301 8.33 12.10 9.81
C GLN A 301 9.68 11.59 10.34
N LYS A 302 9.82 10.29 10.58
CA LYS A 302 11.09 9.66 10.98
C LYS A 302 11.98 9.25 9.78
N GLY A 303 11.59 9.59 8.55
CA GLY A 303 12.36 9.37 7.33
C GLY A 303 12.10 8.03 6.65
N ILE A 304 11.02 7.32 6.98
CA ILE A 304 10.60 6.09 6.31
C ILE A 304 9.63 6.45 5.17
N LEU A 305 9.83 5.89 3.97
CA LEU A 305 8.83 5.94 2.92
C LEU A 305 7.76 4.89 3.21
N VAL A 306 6.53 5.31 3.45
CA VAL A 306 5.39 4.40 3.63
C VAL A 306 4.67 4.23 2.31
N VAL A 307 4.64 3.02 1.79
CA VAL A 307 3.93 2.62 0.57
C VAL A 307 2.76 1.74 0.98
N ASN A 308 1.55 2.11 0.60
CA ASN A 308 0.34 1.36 0.97
C ASN A 308 -0.63 1.21 -0.20
N SER A 309 -1.34 0.09 -0.24
CA SER A 309 -2.37 -0.20 -1.25
C SER A 309 -3.58 0.72 -1.11
N ALA A 310 -4.17 1.14 -2.24
CA ALA A 310 -5.33 2.05 -2.25
C ALA A 310 -6.60 1.41 -1.68
N GLY A 311 -6.73 0.10 -1.77
CA GLY A 311 -7.94 -0.67 -1.46
C GLY A 311 -8.57 -1.27 -2.72
N ASN A 312 -9.57 -2.13 -2.54
CA ASN A 312 -10.23 -2.87 -3.63
C ASN A 312 -11.76 -2.63 -3.62
N GLU A 313 -12.17 -1.41 -3.25
CA GLU A 313 -13.56 -1.08 -2.91
C GLU A 313 -14.30 -0.32 -4.03
N TYR A 314 -13.71 -0.19 -5.23
CA TYR A 314 -14.33 0.61 -6.31
C TYR A 314 -15.73 0.12 -6.72
N GLU A 315 -15.96 -1.19 -6.71
CA GLU A 315 -17.25 -1.78 -7.06
C GLU A 315 -18.30 -1.63 -5.94
N ASP A 316 -17.88 -1.38 -4.70
CA ASP A 316 -18.81 -1.04 -3.62
C ASP A 316 -19.32 0.40 -3.79
N LYS A 317 -20.56 0.53 -4.30
CA LYS A 317 -21.20 1.82 -4.57
C LYS A 317 -21.32 2.74 -3.35
N LYS A 318 -21.20 2.20 -2.13
CA LYS A 318 -21.29 2.96 -0.88
C LYS A 318 -19.94 3.49 -0.43
N TRP A 319 -18.85 2.83 -0.83
CA TRP A 319 -17.50 3.19 -0.41
C TRP A 319 -16.66 3.77 -1.55
N ARG A 320 -16.27 2.99 -2.53
CA ARG A 320 -15.48 3.30 -3.74
C ARG A 320 -14.12 3.96 -3.51
N THR A 321 -13.94 4.67 -2.39
CA THR A 321 -12.75 5.48 -2.12
C THR A 321 -11.61 4.64 -1.53
N ILE A 322 -10.44 5.27 -1.41
CA ILE A 322 -9.27 4.70 -0.74
C ILE A 322 -9.59 4.32 0.70
N ILE A 323 -8.77 3.43 1.28
CA ILE A 323 -8.86 2.99 2.67
C ILE A 323 -7.66 3.46 3.49
N THR A 324 -7.81 3.58 4.82
CA THR A 324 -6.69 3.98 5.68
C THR A 324 -5.69 2.82 5.86
N PRO A 325 -4.34 3.08 5.89
CA PRO A 325 -3.66 4.37 6.02
C PRO A 325 -3.34 5.10 4.71
N SER A 326 -3.85 4.63 3.55
CA SER A 326 -3.60 5.25 2.25
C SER A 326 -4.15 6.68 2.12
N ASP A 327 -5.12 7.02 2.98
CA ASP A 327 -5.68 8.37 3.11
C ASP A 327 -4.72 9.38 3.76
N ALA A 328 -3.67 8.95 4.47
CA ALA A 328 -2.68 9.85 5.05
C ALA A 328 -1.86 10.56 3.95
N ASP A 329 -1.55 11.84 4.19
CA ASP A 329 -0.86 12.70 3.22
C ASP A 329 0.53 12.17 2.85
N SER A 330 1.30 11.75 3.85
CA SER A 330 2.67 11.26 3.72
C SER A 330 2.80 9.78 3.30
N VAL A 331 1.69 9.11 2.98
CA VAL A 331 1.66 7.73 2.49
C VAL A 331 1.57 7.73 0.96
N LEU A 332 2.50 7.04 0.31
CA LEU A 332 2.46 6.77 -1.13
C LEU A 332 1.36 5.73 -1.40
N CYS A 333 0.18 6.22 -1.73
CA CYS A 333 -0.99 5.41 -2.03
C CYS A 333 -0.89 4.84 -3.45
N VAL A 334 -1.00 3.53 -3.59
CA VAL A 334 -0.83 2.82 -4.86
C VAL A 334 -2.14 2.22 -5.34
N GLY A 335 -2.62 2.72 -6.48
CA GLY A 335 -3.75 2.17 -7.23
C GLY A 335 -3.37 0.98 -8.10
N GLY A 336 -4.38 0.30 -8.64
CA GLY A 336 -4.22 -0.86 -9.53
C GLY A 336 -4.52 -0.51 -10.99
N THR A 337 -3.67 -1.01 -11.91
CA THR A 337 -3.91 -0.97 -13.35
C THR A 337 -3.94 -2.36 -13.96
N ASP A 338 -4.59 -2.48 -15.09
CA ASP A 338 -4.52 -3.63 -15.95
C ASP A 338 -3.10 -3.74 -16.57
N PRO A 339 -2.42 -4.90 -16.49
CA PRO A 339 -1.04 -5.05 -16.95
C PRO A 339 -0.88 -4.94 -18.47
N TYR A 340 -1.95 -5.06 -19.26
CA TYR A 340 -1.90 -4.99 -20.71
C TYR A 340 -2.13 -3.58 -21.25
N THR A 341 -3.05 -2.83 -20.60
CA THR A 341 -3.53 -1.54 -21.12
C THR A 341 -3.06 -0.34 -20.32
N ASP A 342 -2.52 -0.52 -19.09
CA ASP A 342 -2.22 0.50 -18.09
C ASP A 342 -3.46 1.30 -17.63
N ARG A 343 -4.70 0.87 -18.01
CA ARG A 343 -5.96 1.46 -17.54
C ARG A 343 -6.28 1.02 -16.13
N HIS A 344 -7.09 1.79 -15.45
CA HIS A 344 -7.62 1.45 -14.14
C HIS A 344 -8.29 0.06 -14.16
N ILE A 345 -7.95 -0.78 -13.18
CA ILE A 345 -8.57 -2.09 -13.01
C ILE A 345 -9.80 -1.99 -12.10
N SER A 346 -10.88 -2.69 -12.45
CA SER A 346 -12.24 -2.44 -11.95
C SER A 346 -12.40 -2.47 -10.42
N PHE A 347 -11.58 -3.20 -9.70
CA PHE A 347 -11.68 -3.27 -8.24
C PHE A 347 -10.92 -2.14 -7.52
N SER A 348 -9.90 -1.52 -8.14
CA SER A 348 -9.02 -0.59 -7.45
C SER A 348 -9.76 0.61 -6.90
N SER A 349 -9.67 0.85 -5.59
CA SER A 349 -10.21 2.05 -4.95
C SER A 349 -9.67 3.34 -5.58
N ILE A 350 -10.50 4.37 -5.63
CA ILE A 350 -10.20 5.66 -6.26
C ILE A 350 -10.16 6.80 -5.23
N GLY A 351 -9.56 7.92 -5.61
CA GLY A 351 -9.66 9.16 -4.85
C GLY A 351 -10.93 9.95 -5.14
N PRO A 352 -10.99 11.17 -4.62
CA PRO A 352 -10.03 11.80 -3.71
C PRO A 352 -10.13 11.27 -2.27
N SER A 353 -9.19 11.70 -1.39
CA SER A 353 -9.40 11.59 0.05
C SER A 353 -10.58 12.46 0.51
N ALA A 354 -11.09 12.27 1.73
CA ALA A 354 -12.24 13.02 2.24
C ALA A 354 -12.02 14.53 2.30
N ASP A 355 -10.77 14.98 2.44
CA ASP A 355 -10.34 16.38 2.39
C ASP A 355 -9.83 16.82 1.00
N TYR A 356 -10.20 16.08 -0.06
CA TYR A 356 -9.95 16.36 -1.48
C TYR A 356 -8.48 16.35 -1.91
N ARG A 357 -7.58 15.70 -1.17
CA ARG A 357 -6.21 15.49 -1.65
C ARG A 357 -6.19 14.47 -2.81
N THR A 358 -5.19 14.64 -3.65
CA THR A 358 -4.95 13.77 -4.81
C THR A 358 -4.51 12.37 -4.34
N LYS A 359 -5.36 11.37 -4.57
CA LYS A 359 -5.13 9.94 -4.31
C LYS A 359 -5.82 9.11 -5.43
N PRO A 360 -5.31 7.91 -5.75
CA PRO A 360 -4.00 7.39 -5.38
C PRO A 360 -2.90 8.31 -5.93
N ASN A 361 -1.68 8.22 -5.41
CA ASN A 361 -0.57 9.04 -5.92
C ASN A 361 -0.08 8.53 -7.28
N ILE A 362 0.06 7.20 -7.36
CA ILE A 362 0.52 6.45 -8.53
C ILE A 362 -0.23 5.12 -8.61
N SER A 363 0.01 4.39 -9.69
CA SER A 363 -0.54 3.04 -9.87
C SER A 363 0.51 2.06 -10.37
N ALA A 364 0.22 0.77 -10.25
CA ALA A 364 1.01 -0.33 -10.82
C ALA A 364 0.09 -1.49 -11.19
N PRO A 365 0.56 -2.51 -11.94
CA PRO A 365 -0.25 -3.68 -12.25
C PRO A 365 -0.94 -4.27 -11.02
N GLY A 366 -2.27 -4.38 -11.08
CA GLY A 366 -3.11 -4.97 -10.03
C GLY A 366 -3.45 -6.44 -10.28
N GLN A 367 -2.99 -6.98 -11.39
CA GLN A 367 -3.05 -8.39 -11.77
C GLN A 367 -1.62 -8.88 -11.99
N VAL A 368 -1.19 -9.87 -11.22
CA VAL A 368 0.19 -10.34 -11.19
C VAL A 368 0.28 -11.86 -11.07
N ILE A 369 1.47 -12.40 -11.24
CA ILE A 369 1.85 -13.75 -10.84
C ILE A 369 2.64 -13.65 -9.54
N ALA A 370 2.19 -14.36 -8.50
CA ALA A 370 2.79 -14.35 -7.17
C ALA A 370 3.17 -15.74 -6.67
N ALA A 371 4.11 -15.82 -5.73
CA ALA A 371 4.57 -17.05 -5.12
C ALA A 371 3.57 -17.55 -4.05
N ASN A 372 3.27 -18.84 -4.05
CA ASN A 372 2.35 -19.48 -3.10
C ASN A 372 3.10 -20.30 -2.03
N PRO A 373 2.53 -20.51 -0.85
CA PRO A 373 3.15 -21.28 0.24
C PRO A 373 3.59 -22.70 -0.13
N ASN A 374 2.93 -23.31 -1.09
CA ASN A 374 3.18 -24.69 -1.54
C ASN A 374 4.33 -24.84 -2.56
N GLY A 375 5.07 -23.75 -2.82
CA GLY A 375 6.19 -23.73 -3.79
C GLY A 375 5.80 -23.45 -5.23
N THR A 376 4.51 -23.26 -5.53
CA THR A 376 4.01 -22.89 -6.86
C THR A 376 3.93 -21.38 -7.03
N ILE A 377 3.69 -20.94 -8.27
CA ILE A 377 3.30 -19.56 -8.56
C ILE A 377 1.94 -19.55 -9.24
N SER A 378 1.14 -18.51 -9.01
CA SER A 378 -0.18 -18.38 -9.64
C SER A 378 -0.58 -16.92 -9.83
N GLN A 379 -1.56 -16.73 -10.71
CA GLN A 379 -2.19 -15.43 -10.92
C GLN A 379 -2.99 -15.01 -9.69
N THR A 380 -2.89 -13.74 -9.35
CA THR A 380 -3.65 -13.11 -8.27
C THR A 380 -3.96 -11.65 -8.61
N PHE A 381 -4.93 -11.05 -7.88
CA PHE A 381 -5.50 -9.74 -8.15
C PHE A 381 -5.60 -8.91 -6.87
N GLY A 382 -5.41 -7.62 -6.98
CA GLY A 382 -5.56 -6.66 -5.89
C GLY A 382 -4.53 -5.55 -5.92
N THR A 383 -4.89 -4.38 -5.39
CA THR A 383 -3.94 -3.29 -5.10
C THR A 383 -2.88 -3.73 -4.10
N SER A 384 -3.16 -4.79 -3.33
CA SER A 384 -2.20 -5.50 -2.48
C SER A 384 -0.96 -6.00 -3.22
N PHE A 385 -1.03 -6.14 -4.55
CA PHE A 385 0.11 -6.55 -5.39
C PHE A 385 0.72 -5.37 -6.15
N SER A 386 -0.05 -4.33 -6.43
CA SER A 386 0.47 -3.06 -6.96
C SER A 386 1.41 -2.38 -5.96
N CYS A 387 1.05 -2.35 -4.69
CA CYS A 387 1.84 -1.75 -3.60
C CYS A 387 3.26 -2.35 -3.48
N PRO A 388 3.47 -3.68 -3.38
CA PRO A 388 4.80 -4.26 -3.27
C PRO A 388 5.63 -4.09 -4.55
N LEU A 389 5.03 -4.07 -5.75
CA LEU A 389 5.75 -3.71 -6.97
C LEU A 389 6.36 -2.30 -6.86
N ILE A 390 5.59 -1.33 -6.34
CA ILE A 390 6.08 0.04 -6.11
C ILE A 390 7.09 0.09 -4.96
N SER A 391 6.95 -0.72 -3.93
CA SER A 391 7.95 -0.82 -2.85
C SER A 391 9.31 -1.31 -3.39
N GLY A 392 9.29 -2.28 -4.28
CA GLY A 392 10.48 -2.75 -5.01
C GLY A 392 11.06 -1.68 -5.93
N PHE A 393 10.22 -0.99 -6.70
CA PHE A 393 10.61 0.14 -7.53
C PHE A 393 11.26 1.26 -6.72
N ALA A 394 10.64 1.65 -5.61
CA ALA A 394 11.13 2.70 -4.72
C ALA A 394 12.51 2.36 -4.13
N ALA A 395 12.76 1.08 -3.81
CA ALA A 395 14.07 0.64 -3.32
C ALA A 395 15.16 0.79 -4.40
N CYS A 396 14.88 0.43 -5.66
CA CYS A 396 15.81 0.62 -6.77
C CYS A 396 16.02 2.11 -7.09
N ALA A 397 14.94 2.91 -7.08
CA ALA A 397 15.01 4.35 -7.27
C ALA A 397 15.81 5.04 -6.15
N TRP A 398 15.62 4.65 -4.89
CA TRP A 398 16.40 5.21 -3.78
C TRP A 398 17.87 4.79 -3.81
N GLN A 399 18.16 3.58 -4.28
CA GLN A 399 19.55 3.14 -4.51
C GLN A 399 20.25 4.05 -5.54
N SER A 400 19.56 4.55 -6.56
CA SER A 400 20.15 5.43 -7.59
C SER A 400 20.57 6.80 -7.02
N ASN A 401 19.90 7.28 -5.97
CA ASN A 401 20.25 8.53 -5.29
C ASN A 401 19.92 8.46 -3.78
N ARG A 402 20.90 8.04 -2.99
CA ARG A 402 20.79 7.88 -1.53
C ARG A 402 20.69 9.20 -0.76
N SER A 403 20.93 10.34 -1.40
CA SER A 403 20.83 11.65 -0.76
C SER A 403 19.40 12.18 -0.66
N LEU A 404 18.45 11.57 -1.37
CA LEU A 404 17.05 11.95 -1.26
C LEU A 404 16.49 11.57 0.11
N THR A 405 15.74 12.49 0.72
CA THR A 405 14.86 12.14 1.84
C THR A 405 13.71 11.25 1.35
N ASN A 406 13.00 10.59 2.27
CA ASN A 406 11.83 9.79 1.92
C ASN A 406 10.76 10.60 1.16
N MET A 407 10.48 11.85 1.58
CA MET A 407 9.47 12.70 0.92
C MET A 407 9.98 13.31 -0.40
N GLN A 408 11.28 13.51 -0.56
CA GLN A 408 11.85 13.85 -1.87
C GLN A 408 11.74 12.68 -2.84
N LEU A 409 12.06 11.45 -2.38
CA LEU A 409 11.87 10.25 -3.18
C LEU A 409 10.39 10.04 -3.55
N PHE A 410 9.47 10.25 -2.59
CA PHE A 410 8.03 10.24 -2.84
C PHE A 410 7.67 11.14 -4.02
N ALA A 411 8.05 12.41 -3.97
CA ALA A 411 7.79 13.38 -5.04
C ALA A 411 8.45 13.00 -6.38
N GLU A 412 9.66 12.43 -6.35
CA GLU A 412 10.32 11.97 -7.59
C GLU A 412 9.63 10.73 -8.18
N ILE A 413 9.07 9.85 -7.34
CA ILE A 413 8.27 8.70 -7.80
C ILE A 413 6.98 9.20 -8.48
N GLU A 414 6.26 10.17 -7.92
CA GLU A 414 5.10 10.79 -8.57
C GLU A 414 5.49 11.40 -9.94
N LYS A 415 6.58 12.16 -10.00
CA LYS A 415 7.08 12.76 -11.25
C LYS A 415 7.53 11.73 -12.28
N SER A 416 7.90 10.52 -11.85
CA SER A 416 8.27 9.42 -12.75
C SER A 416 7.07 8.71 -13.36
N GLY A 417 5.86 8.98 -12.90
CA GLY A 417 4.62 8.42 -13.44
C GLY A 417 4.43 8.78 -14.91
N HIS A 418 4.04 7.81 -15.74
CA HIS A 418 3.93 8.00 -17.20
C HIS A 418 2.88 9.03 -17.60
N LEU A 419 1.97 9.37 -16.70
CA LEU A 419 0.95 10.42 -16.91
C LEU A 419 1.40 11.80 -16.39
N TYR A 420 2.49 11.89 -15.60
CA TYR A 420 2.89 13.18 -15.03
C TYR A 420 3.23 14.23 -16.12
N PRO A 421 2.74 15.50 -16.00
CA PRO A 421 2.07 16.12 -14.85
C PRO A 421 0.54 15.95 -14.82
N TYR A 422 -0.07 15.19 -15.72
CA TYR A 422 -1.48 14.83 -15.63
C TYR A 422 -1.77 14.02 -14.37
N PHE A 423 -2.98 14.09 -13.87
CA PHE A 423 -3.47 13.39 -12.71
C PHE A 423 -4.99 13.18 -12.80
N ASP A 424 -5.46 12.00 -12.44
CA ASP A 424 -6.86 11.73 -12.13
C ASP A 424 -7.02 10.84 -10.89
N TYR A 425 -8.27 10.68 -10.42
CA TYR A 425 -8.54 9.91 -9.19
C TYR A 425 -8.56 8.39 -9.39
N MET A 426 -8.44 7.87 -10.60
CA MET A 426 -8.32 6.43 -10.90
C MET A 426 -6.88 5.98 -10.98
N HIS A 427 -6.03 6.77 -11.64
CA HIS A 427 -4.66 6.36 -12.00
C HIS A 427 -3.59 7.06 -11.16
N GLY A 428 -3.92 8.16 -10.47
CA GLY A 428 -2.89 9.04 -9.94
C GLY A 428 -2.06 9.64 -11.07
N HIS A 429 -0.75 9.70 -10.91
CA HIS A 429 0.19 10.05 -11.99
C HIS A 429 0.56 8.85 -12.88
N GLY A 430 -0.21 7.74 -12.81
CA GLY A 430 0.02 6.53 -13.58
C GLY A 430 1.15 5.66 -13.05
N VAL A 431 1.71 4.80 -13.91
CA VAL A 431 2.75 3.82 -13.55
C VAL A 431 4.13 4.48 -13.59
N PRO A 432 4.91 4.46 -12.49
CA PRO A 432 6.27 5.00 -12.44
C PRO A 432 7.21 4.34 -13.45
N GLN A 433 8.11 5.13 -14.03
CA GLN A 433 9.03 4.71 -15.08
C GLN A 433 10.49 4.77 -14.60
N ALA A 434 11.19 3.63 -14.60
CA ALA A 434 12.59 3.55 -14.15
C ALA A 434 13.55 4.43 -14.99
N SER A 435 13.22 4.64 -16.27
CA SER A 435 14.00 5.54 -17.14
C SER A 435 14.10 6.97 -16.62
N TYR A 436 13.15 7.41 -15.80
CA TYR A 436 13.20 8.72 -15.15
C TYR A 436 14.45 8.88 -14.24
N PHE A 437 14.85 7.79 -13.59
CA PHE A 437 15.99 7.76 -12.64
C PHE A 437 17.32 7.39 -13.32
N THR A 438 17.29 6.86 -14.54
CA THR A 438 18.47 6.28 -15.19
C THR A 438 18.92 7.02 -16.44
N LYS A 439 18.04 7.82 -17.04
CA LYS A 439 18.27 8.51 -18.30
C LYS A 439 18.13 10.03 -18.19
N THR A 440 18.75 10.74 -19.12
CA THR A 440 18.52 12.18 -19.29
C THR A 440 17.08 12.40 -19.78
N LYS A 441 16.37 13.34 -19.18
CA LYS A 441 15.00 13.71 -19.61
C LYS A 441 15.00 14.16 -21.06
N LYS A 442 14.10 13.56 -21.86
CA LYS A 442 13.82 14.00 -23.22
C LYS A 442 12.64 14.96 -23.21
N THR A 443 12.73 16.04 -23.98
CA THR A 443 11.60 16.90 -24.27
C THR A 443 10.63 16.15 -25.18
N ILE A 444 9.39 15.98 -24.76
CA ILE A 444 8.33 15.38 -25.58
C ILE A 444 7.69 16.52 -26.37
N LEU A 445 7.66 16.37 -27.67
CA LEU A 445 7.07 17.34 -28.59
C LEU A 445 5.54 17.16 -28.63
N PRO A 446 4.78 18.21 -28.99
CA PRO A 446 3.35 18.10 -29.26
C PRO A 446 3.06 16.98 -30.28
N ASN A 447 2.15 16.08 -29.94
CA ASN A 447 1.77 14.92 -30.75
C ASN A 447 0.28 14.89 -31.10
N PHE A 448 -0.47 15.91 -30.67
CA PHE A 448 -1.86 16.16 -31.01
C PHE A 448 -2.17 17.66 -31.03
N HIS A 449 -3.31 18.03 -31.61
CA HIS A 449 -3.92 19.34 -31.45
C HIS A 449 -5.41 19.21 -31.11
N LEU A 450 -6.00 20.31 -30.64
CA LEU A 450 -7.41 20.41 -30.27
C LEU A 450 -8.13 21.40 -31.14
N ILE A 451 -9.31 21.01 -31.63
CA ILE A 451 -10.26 21.90 -32.28
C ILE A 451 -11.40 22.15 -31.30
N ASP A 452 -11.59 23.41 -30.91
CA ASP A 452 -12.48 23.78 -29.81
C ASP A 452 -13.83 24.29 -30.36
N SER A 453 -14.88 23.59 -30.01
CA SER A 453 -16.28 23.94 -30.30
C SER A 453 -17.12 24.05 -29.01
N LEU A 454 -16.50 24.37 -27.87
CA LEU A 454 -17.18 24.42 -26.58
C LEU A 454 -18.36 25.40 -26.53
N LYS A 455 -18.27 26.52 -27.26
CA LYS A 455 -19.34 27.56 -27.30
C LYS A 455 -20.60 27.07 -28.01
N ASP A 456 -20.43 26.25 -29.05
CA ASP A 456 -21.53 25.85 -29.92
C ASP A 456 -22.05 24.45 -29.58
N ASN A 457 -21.15 23.46 -29.37
CA ASN A 457 -21.50 22.04 -29.27
C ASN A 457 -21.05 21.37 -27.99
N GLN A 458 -20.37 22.07 -27.05
CA GLN A 458 -19.78 21.51 -25.82
C GLN A 458 -18.79 20.38 -26.13
N THR A 459 -18.18 20.43 -27.30
CA THR A 459 -17.32 19.39 -27.84
C THR A 459 -15.91 19.93 -28.08
N ILE A 460 -14.92 19.12 -27.82
CA ILE A 460 -13.53 19.33 -28.23
C ILE A 460 -13.15 18.17 -29.13
N THR A 461 -12.76 18.44 -30.36
CA THR A 461 -12.22 17.43 -31.26
C THR A 461 -10.71 17.31 -30.99
N PHE A 462 -10.29 16.14 -30.53
CA PHE A 462 -8.89 15.75 -30.36
C PHE A 462 -8.39 15.10 -31.66
N GLN A 463 -7.22 15.53 -32.15
CA GLN A 463 -6.63 14.96 -33.36
C GLN A 463 -5.14 14.65 -33.16
N VAL A 464 -4.77 13.40 -33.38
CA VAL A 464 -3.37 12.94 -33.35
C VAL A 464 -2.62 13.50 -34.56
N THR A 465 -1.45 14.10 -34.33
CA THR A 465 -0.60 14.65 -35.39
C THR A 465 0.62 13.79 -35.71
N ASP A 466 0.98 12.87 -34.80
CA ASP A 466 2.11 11.97 -34.98
C ASP A 466 1.69 10.68 -35.70
N SER A 467 2.15 10.52 -36.93
CA SER A 467 1.87 9.35 -37.76
C SER A 467 2.42 8.02 -37.21
N VAL A 468 3.43 8.07 -36.34
CA VAL A 468 3.97 6.86 -35.69
C VAL A 468 2.97 6.34 -34.66
N LEU A 469 2.30 7.25 -33.93
CA LEU A 469 1.28 6.88 -32.96
C LEU A 469 0.02 6.33 -33.62
N ILE A 470 -0.37 6.88 -34.79
CA ILE A 470 -1.49 6.32 -35.57
C ILE A 470 -1.16 4.88 -36.00
N LYS A 471 0.06 4.61 -36.47
CA LYS A 471 0.50 3.25 -36.82
C LYS A 471 0.53 2.32 -35.60
N LYS A 472 0.92 2.82 -34.42
CA LYS A 472 0.91 2.07 -33.17
C LYS A 472 -0.50 1.62 -32.80
N TYR A 473 -1.50 2.51 -32.92
CA TYR A 473 -2.89 2.16 -32.69
C TYR A 473 -3.37 1.06 -33.65
N LEU A 474 -3.11 1.21 -34.95
CA LEU A 474 -3.49 0.20 -35.95
C LEU A 474 -2.85 -1.17 -35.66
N ALA A 475 -1.61 -1.20 -35.17
CA ALA A 475 -0.96 -2.43 -34.76
C ALA A 475 -1.66 -3.09 -33.57
N TYR A 476 -2.07 -2.29 -32.58
CA TYR A 476 -2.86 -2.77 -31.43
C TYR A 476 -4.22 -3.31 -31.86
N TYR A 477 -4.96 -2.56 -32.65
CA TYR A 477 -6.28 -2.97 -33.14
C TYR A 477 -6.23 -4.28 -33.93
N ASN A 478 -5.27 -4.40 -34.87
CA ASN A 478 -5.09 -5.62 -35.64
C ASN A 478 -4.70 -6.82 -34.77
N TYR A 479 -3.90 -6.60 -33.71
CA TYR A 479 -3.54 -7.63 -32.76
C TYR A 479 -4.75 -8.10 -31.94
N GLN A 480 -5.59 -7.19 -31.46
CA GLN A 480 -6.83 -7.53 -30.75
C GLN A 480 -7.79 -8.32 -31.64
N ALA A 481 -8.01 -7.87 -32.86
CA ALA A 481 -8.84 -8.57 -33.82
C ALA A 481 -8.34 -10.00 -34.13
N LEU A 482 -7.01 -10.20 -34.14
CA LEU A 482 -6.41 -11.53 -34.29
C LEU A 482 -6.68 -12.41 -33.07
N ILE A 483 -6.53 -11.89 -31.86
CA ILE A 483 -6.78 -12.63 -30.61
C ILE A 483 -8.25 -13.04 -30.50
N ASP A 484 -9.17 -12.15 -30.83
CA ASP A 484 -10.62 -12.41 -30.75
C ASP A 484 -11.08 -13.51 -31.74
N THR A 485 -10.32 -13.74 -32.80
CA THR A 485 -10.60 -14.77 -33.81
C THR A 485 -9.94 -16.13 -33.50
N VAL A 486 -8.95 -16.15 -32.60
CA VAL A 486 -8.17 -17.36 -32.26
C VAL A 486 -8.64 -17.92 -30.93
N ASN A 487 -9.00 -19.23 -30.93
CA ASN A 487 -9.27 -19.95 -29.69
C ASN A 487 -7.94 -20.12 -28.91
N THR A 488 -7.74 -19.29 -27.88
CA THR A 488 -6.47 -19.04 -27.19
C THR A 488 -5.91 -20.24 -26.38
N ASP A 489 -6.67 -21.33 -26.25
CA ASP A 489 -6.26 -22.49 -25.46
C ASP A 489 -5.25 -23.41 -26.18
N SER A 490 -5.02 -23.25 -27.47
CA SER A 490 -4.22 -24.19 -28.27
C SER A 490 -3.08 -23.60 -29.11
N MET A 491 -2.88 -22.28 -29.16
CA MET A 491 -1.81 -21.68 -29.94
C MET A 491 -0.69 -21.08 -29.07
N MET A 492 0.56 -21.32 -29.48
CA MET A 492 1.70 -20.52 -29.01
C MET A 492 1.50 -19.08 -29.51
N ILE A 493 1.13 -18.17 -28.60
CA ILE A 493 1.17 -16.74 -28.88
C ILE A 493 2.64 -16.42 -29.18
N PRO A 494 2.97 -15.80 -30.33
CA PRO A 494 4.34 -15.41 -30.62
C PRO A 494 4.90 -14.55 -29.46
N GLU A 495 6.19 -14.69 -29.14
CA GLU A 495 6.88 -13.83 -28.15
C GLU A 495 7.01 -12.36 -28.62
N VAL A 496 6.09 -11.88 -29.42
CA VAL A 496 6.02 -10.49 -29.84
C VAL A 496 5.46 -9.66 -28.69
N GLU A 497 6.05 -8.52 -28.44
CA GLU A 497 5.53 -7.56 -27.47
C GLU A 497 4.14 -7.12 -27.91
N GLU A 498 3.12 -7.40 -27.08
CA GLU A 498 1.76 -6.99 -27.38
C GLU A 498 1.70 -5.45 -27.51
N PRO A 499 1.20 -4.92 -28.63
CA PRO A 499 1.05 -3.50 -28.77
C PRO A 499 0.05 -2.98 -27.73
N LYS A 500 0.31 -1.82 -27.14
CA LYS A 500 -0.55 -1.17 -26.18
C LYS A 500 -1.55 -0.26 -26.89
N PRO A 501 -2.77 -0.07 -26.34
CA PRO A 501 -3.67 0.96 -26.81
C PRO A 501 -3.05 2.35 -26.65
N CYS A 502 -3.37 3.27 -27.51
CA CYS A 502 -3.08 4.69 -27.34
C CYS A 502 -4.21 5.32 -26.54
N ASN A 503 -3.97 5.63 -25.28
CA ASN A 503 -4.97 6.20 -24.38
C ASN A 503 -4.82 7.72 -24.27
N LEU A 504 -5.90 8.44 -24.54
CA LEU A 504 -6.05 9.84 -24.19
C LEU A 504 -6.66 9.93 -22.79
N TYR A 505 -5.98 10.61 -21.91
CA TYR A 505 -6.45 10.95 -20.57
C TYR A 505 -6.82 12.43 -20.55
N TRP A 506 -8.01 12.76 -20.05
CA TRP A 506 -8.38 14.15 -19.89
C TRP A 506 -9.16 14.40 -18.61
N ASN A 507 -9.06 15.60 -18.10
CA ASN A 507 -9.85 16.06 -16.96
C ASN A 507 -10.20 17.54 -17.07
N ILE A 508 -11.22 17.95 -16.31
CA ILE A 508 -11.54 19.35 -16.04
C ILE A 508 -11.48 19.62 -14.55
N LYS A 509 -10.78 20.70 -14.18
CA LYS A 509 -10.60 21.14 -12.79
C LYS A 509 -11.25 22.51 -12.59
N ASN A 510 -11.86 22.70 -11.41
CA ASN A 510 -12.36 23.99 -10.98
C ASN A 510 -11.20 24.93 -10.54
N ASN A 511 -11.54 26.15 -10.14
CA ASN A 511 -10.57 27.16 -9.68
C ASN A 511 -9.85 26.77 -8.38
N GLU A 512 -10.36 25.79 -7.63
CA GLU A 512 -9.73 25.21 -6.43
C GLU A 512 -8.82 24.01 -6.75
N GLY A 513 -8.70 23.65 -8.04
CA GLY A 513 -7.92 22.50 -8.51
C GLY A 513 -8.61 21.15 -8.34
N ARG A 514 -9.87 21.09 -7.91
CA ARG A 514 -10.64 19.84 -7.79
C ARG A 514 -11.05 19.34 -9.16
N ILE A 515 -10.85 18.06 -9.43
CA ILE A 515 -11.31 17.40 -10.66
C ILE A 515 -12.83 17.24 -10.59
N LEU A 516 -13.53 17.75 -11.58
CA LEU A 516 -15.00 17.69 -11.71
C LEU A 516 -15.43 16.57 -12.65
N GLN A 517 -14.65 16.33 -13.69
CA GLN A 517 -14.87 15.27 -14.68
C GLN A 517 -13.51 14.80 -15.20
N TYR A 518 -13.38 13.52 -15.48
CA TYR A 518 -12.21 12.91 -16.12
C TYR A 518 -12.62 11.64 -16.84
N GLU A 519 -11.89 11.30 -17.88
CA GLU A 519 -12.16 10.11 -18.69
C GLU A 519 -10.88 9.63 -19.36
N VAL A 520 -10.85 8.35 -19.72
CA VAL A 520 -9.80 7.72 -20.52
C VAL A 520 -10.43 7.15 -21.77
N ILE A 521 -9.97 7.62 -22.92
CA ILE A 521 -10.50 7.26 -24.24
C ILE A 521 -9.39 6.58 -25.04
N GLU A 522 -9.71 5.44 -25.65
CA GLU A 522 -8.83 4.82 -26.64
C GLU A 522 -8.96 5.59 -27.95
N VAL A 523 -7.83 6.08 -28.47
CA VAL A 523 -7.81 6.99 -29.62
C VAL A 523 -7.20 6.33 -30.84
N GLU A 524 -7.94 6.34 -31.93
CA GLU A 524 -7.44 5.93 -33.25
C GLU A 524 -6.64 7.06 -33.92
N SER A 525 -7.30 8.16 -34.24
CA SER A 525 -6.69 9.33 -34.88
C SER A 525 -7.42 10.63 -34.56
N ILE A 526 -8.75 10.60 -34.52
CA ILE A 526 -9.62 11.75 -34.24
C ILE A 526 -10.73 11.27 -33.32
N GLU A 527 -10.97 12.02 -32.22
CA GLU A 527 -12.02 11.74 -31.25
C GLU A 527 -12.74 13.01 -30.83
N ASP A 528 -14.06 12.94 -30.70
CA ASP A 528 -14.89 14.01 -30.18
C ASP A 528 -15.17 13.81 -28.69
N ILE A 529 -14.70 14.74 -27.89
CA ILE A 529 -14.81 14.72 -26.43
C ILE A 529 -15.96 15.62 -26.03
N VAL A 530 -17.03 15.04 -25.49
CA VAL A 530 -18.21 15.78 -25.01
C VAL A 530 -18.00 16.14 -23.54
N ILE A 531 -18.00 17.43 -23.25
CA ILE A 531 -17.83 17.94 -21.89
C ILE A 531 -19.20 18.23 -21.28
N ASN A 532 -19.40 17.78 -20.03
CA ASN A 532 -20.63 18.08 -19.31
C ASN A 532 -20.82 19.61 -19.18
N PRO A 533 -21.94 20.20 -19.70
CA PRO A 533 -22.16 21.66 -19.65
C PRO A 533 -22.05 22.24 -18.23
N LYS A 534 -22.41 21.47 -17.21
CA LYS A 534 -22.34 21.91 -15.80
C LYS A 534 -20.92 22.10 -15.30
N THR A 535 -19.93 21.51 -15.98
CA THR A 535 -18.51 21.64 -15.66
C THR A 535 -17.80 22.67 -16.53
N ILE A 536 -18.51 23.34 -17.48
CA ILE A 536 -17.94 24.38 -18.35
C ILE A 536 -18.16 25.74 -17.67
N GLN A 537 -17.14 26.26 -17.01
CA GLN A 537 -17.18 27.59 -16.39
C GLN A 537 -15.88 28.35 -16.67
N LYS A 538 -15.97 29.68 -16.82
CA LYS A 538 -14.82 30.56 -17.00
C LYS A 538 -13.78 30.36 -15.88
N GLY A 539 -12.53 30.21 -16.27
CA GLY A 539 -11.41 30.00 -15.37
C GLY A 539 -11.13 28.52 -15.03
N TYR A 540 -12.05 27.61 -15.36
CA TYR A 540 -11.77 26.17 -15.18
C TYR A 540 -10.71 25.70 -16.17
N VAL A 541 -10.01 24.63 -15.79
CA VAL A 541 -8.82 24.16 -16.51
C VAL A 541 -9.06 22.76 -17.05
N LEU A 542 -8.98 22.64 -18.38
CA LEU A 542 -8.94 21.37 -19.09
C LEU A 542 -7.49 20.91 -19.22
N THR A 543 -7.23 19.65 -18.95
CA THR A 543 -5.93 19.02 -19.14
C THR A 543 -6.09 17.77 -19.99
N PHE A 544 -5.28 17.63 -21.02
CA PHE A 544 -5.20 16.48 -21.90
C PHE A 544 -3.80 15.91 -21.84
N HIS A 545 -3.71 14.59 -21.70
CA HIS A 545 -2.43 13.86 -21.73
C HIS A 545 -2.52 12.70 -22.72
N PHE A 546 -1.58 12.65 -23.65
CA PHE A 546 -1.49 11.61 -24.65
C PHE A 546 -0.04 11.26 -24.95
N GLU A 547 0.32 9.98 -24.78
CA GLU A 547 1.65 9.44 -25.06
C GLU A 547 2.80 10.35 -24.57
N GLY A 548 2.73 10.75 -23.31
CA GLY A 548 3.72 11.56 -22.61
C GLY A 548 3.62 13.07 -22.80
N TYR A 549 2.83 13.58 -23.75
CA TYR A 549 2.61 15.02 -23.94
C TYR A 549 1.36 15.48 -23.19
N THR A 550 1.49 16.57 -22.44
CA THR A 550 0.38 17.18 -21.69
C THR A 550 0.10 18.59 -22.19
N LEU A 551 -1.16 18.85 -22.55
CA LEU A 551 -1.67 20.16 -22.91
C LEU A 551 -2.71 20.62 -21.89
N THR A 552 -2.58 21.86 -21.42
CA THR A 552 -3.54 22.47 -20.50
C THR A 552 -4.17 23.71 -21.14
N LYS A 553 -5.50 23.82 -21.01
CA LYS A 553 -6.29 24.93 -21.57
C LYS A 553 -7.23 25.51 -20.52
N THR A 554 -7.19 26.81 -20.30
CA THR A 554 -8.15 27.51 -19.43
C THR A 554 -9.39 27.87 -20.25
N ILE A 555 -10.57 27.64 -19.69
CA ILE A 555 -11.86 28.03 -20.30
C ILE A 555 -12.04 29.56 -20.15
N GLU A 556 -12.25 30.26 -21.26
CA GLU A 556 -12.40 31.72 -21.36
C GLU A 556 -13.80 32.21 -21.04
#